data_c59d45b29c099ceb9fab048ee688f9bb
#
_entry.id   c59d45b29c099ceb9fab048ee688f9bb
#
_cell.length_a   1.000
_cell.length_b   1.000
_cell.length_c   1.000
_cell.angle_alpha   90.00
_cell.angle_beta   90.00
_cell.angle_gamma   90.00
#
_symmetry.space_group_name_H-M   'P 1'
#
loop_
_entity.id
_entity.type
_entity.pdbx_description
1 polymer ?
#
loop_
_entity_poly.entity_id
_entity_poly.type
_entity_poly.pdbx_seq_one_letter_code
_entity_poly.pdbx_strand_id
1 'polypeptide(L)'
;LYPRRCPVCHQILTEKGILVCRACENQLHPIIKDYCLKCGRPVAPEVEFCPECRKVHREFDRGRGVFLYNNRMRQSLLHYKYYGSREYGEYYAASICRYMERDIRAWNPDVIIPVPMYPRKQRERGFNQAADIADRVGRNLKIPVPDQIIRKTKNTRSQKKLSAAERKQNLREAFQITERMDGLSILVMDDVYTTGSTIEAMAHVLKGAGADRVFFVTLCMGWI
;
A
#
# COMPACT_ATOMS: atom_id res chain seq x y z
N LEU A 1 -27.16 -1.04 15.44
CA LEU A 1 -26.32 -0.79 14.24
C LEU A 1 -25.73 0.60 14.36
N TYR A 2 -24.44 0.68 14.56
CA TYR A 2 -23.74 1.98 14.57
C TYR A 2 -23.76 2.60 13.17
N PRO A 3 -24.09 3.91 13.03
CA PRO A 3 -24.07 4.58 11.75
C PRO A 3 -22.65 4.64 11.19
N ARG A 4 -22.52 4.44 9.87
CA ARG A 4 -21.23 4.59 9.21
C ARG A 4 -20.68 6.02 9.34
N ARG A 5 -19.38 6.14 9.45
CA ARG A 5 -18.69 7.44 9.51
C ARG A 5 -17.85 7.68 8.26
N CYS A 6 -17.75 8.94 7.88
CA CYS A 6 -16.86 9.37 6.81
C CYS A 6 -15.40 9.08 7.20
N PRO A 7 -14.62 8.36 6.39
CA PRO A 7 -13.22 8.06 6.71
C PRO A 7 -12.31 9.30 6.75
N VAL A 8 -12.76 10.45 6.26
CA VAL A 8 -11.95 11.67 6.17
C VAL A 8 -12.27 12.66 7.29
N CYS A 9 -13.54 13.00 7.53
CA CYS A 9 -13.94 13.96 8.57
C CYS A 9 -14.55 13.32 9.81
N HIS A 10 -14.75 12.00 9.81
CA HIS A 10 -15.31 11.20 10.91
C HIS A 10 -16.77 11.51 11.30
N GLN A 11 -17.47 12.38 10.54
CA GLN A 11 -18.87 12.66 10.71
C GLN A 11 -19.73 11.46 10.26
N ILE A 12 -20.92 11.34 10.85
CA ILE A 12 -21.90 10.31 10.47
C ILE A 12 -22.31 10.52 9.02
N LEU A 13 -22.34 9.44 8.25
CA LEU A 13 -22.87 9.44 6.88
C LEU A 13 -24.39 9.26 6.95
N THR A 14 -25.12 10.28 6.51
CA THR A 14 -26.60 10.29 6.54
C THR A 14 -27.23 9.65 5.31
N GLU A 15 -26.51 9.65 4.17
CA GLU A 15 -26.96 9.03 2.92
C GLU A 15 -26.62 7.54 2.91
N LYS A 16 -27.60 6.69 2.53
CA LYS A 16 -27.36 5.23 2.40
C LYS A 16 -26.47 4.94 1.18
N GLY A 17 -25.53 3.99 1.35
CA GLY A 17 -24.70 3.48 0.26
C GLY A 17 -23.44 4.31 -0.05
N ILE A 18 -23.29 5.52 0.51
CA ILE A 18 -22.05 6.29 0.36
C ILE A 18 -20.98 5.80 1.34
N LEU A 19 -19.72 5.85 0.91
CA LEU A 19 -18.55 5.47 1.71
C LEU A 19 -17.76 6.69 2.22
N VAL A 20 -18.00 7.87 1.66
CA VAL A 20 -17.39 9.16 2.02
C VAL A 20 -18.43 10.26 1.79
N CYS A 21 -18.43 11.32 2.60
CA CYS A 21 -19.34 12.44 2.37
C CYS A 21 -18.87 13.29 1.17
N ARG A 22 -19.81 13.89 0.43
CA ARG A 22 -19.54 14.68 -0.78
C ARG A 22 -18.52 15.81 -0.55
N ALA A 23 -18.63 16.51 0.59
CA ALA A 23 -17.68 17.56 0.95
C ALA A 23 -16.24 17.06 1.06
N CYS A 24 -16.04 15.87 1.60
CA CYS A 24 -14.71 15.26 1.72
C CYS A 24 -14.24 14.68 0.37
N GLU A 25 -15.11 14.05 -0.38
CA GLU A 25 -14.77 13.49 -1.70
C GLU A 25 -14.21 14.57 -2.64
N ASN A 26 -14.84 15.74 -2.67
CA ASN A 26 -14.39 16.88 -3.48
C ASN A 26 -13.04 17.49 -3.03
N GLN A 27 -12.59 17.17 -1.81
CA GLN A 27 -11.33 17.66 -1.24
C GLN A 27 -10.19 16.64 -1.29
N LEU A 28 -10.50 15.44 -1.74
CA LEU A 28 -9.50 14.41 -1.99
C LEU A 28 -9.05 14.51 -3.44
N HIS A 29 -7.74 14.68 -3.62
CA HIS A 29 -7.14 14.80 -4.95
C HIS A 29 -6.38 13.52 -5.25
N PRO A 30 -6.98 12.57 -6.00
CA PRO A 30 -6.27 11.36 -6.41
C PRO A 30 -5.17 11.69 -7.42
N ILE A 31 -4.09 10.92 -7.38
CA ILE A 31 -2.95 11.05 -8.29
C ILE A 31 -3.32 10.34 -9.60
N ILE A 32 -3.90 11.07 -10.55
CA ILE A 32 -4.38 10.51 -11.84
C ILE A 32 -3.48 10.83 -13.03
N LYS A 33 -2.66 11.88 -12.93
CA LYS A 33 -1.70 12.30 -13.96
C LYS A 33 -0.42 12.83 -13.34
N ASP A 34 0.58 13.12 -14.15
CA ASP A 34 1.86 13.71 -13.76
C ASP A 34 2.51 12.94 -12.60
N TYR A 35 2.75 11.65 -12.80
CA TYR A 35 3.38 10.76 -11.82
C TYR A 35 4.55 9.99 -12.42
N CYS A 36 5.51 9.64 -11.57
CA CYS A 36 6.67 8.85 -11.92
C CYS A 36 6.26 7.46 -12.46
N LEU A 37 6.68 7.11 -13.67
CA LEU A 37 6.33 5.84 -14.33
C LEU A 37 6.88 4.61 -13.60
N LYS A 38 7.86 4.78 -12.71
CA LYS A 38 8.42 3.70 -11.89
C LYS A 38 7.69 3.54 -10.56
N CYS A 39 7.60 4.60 -9.74
CA CYS A 39 7.08 4.49 -8.37
C CYS A 39 5.72 5.18 -8.14
N GLY A 40 5.14 5.85 -9.14
CA GLY A 40 3.83 6.50 -9.03
C GLY A 40 3.81 7.79 -8.21
N ARG A 41 4.96 8.29 -7.76
CA ARG A 41 5.04 9.56 -7.03
C ARG A 41 4.73 10.73 -7.96
N PRO A 42 3.98 11.76 -7.53
CA PRO A 42 3.77 12.94 -8.35
C PRO A 42 5.08 13.57 -8.82
N VAL A 43 5.09 14.04 -10.03
CA VAL A 43 6.18 14.76 -10.69
C VAL A 43 5.63 15.97 -11.43
N ALA A 44 6.50 16.86 -11.87
CA ALA A 44 6.07 17.95 -12.77
C ALA A 44 5.58 17.39 -14.12
N PRO A 45 4.72 18.11 -14.84
CA PRO A 45 4.34 17.74 -16.19
C PRO A 45 5.56 17.40 -17.06
N GLU A 46 5.41 16.42 -17.96
CA GLU A 46 6.47 15.94 -18.88
C GLU A 46 7.65 15.21 -18.22
N VAL A 47 7.68 15.07 -16.89
CA VAL A 47 8.71 14.32 -16.17
C VAL A 47 8.28 12.86 -16.04
N GLU A 48 8.97 11.95 -16.70
CA GLU A 48 8.69 10.51 -16.65
C GLU A 48 9.10 9.85 -15.32
N PHE A 49 10.25 10.22 -14.77
CA PHE A 49 10.81 9.60 -13.56
C PHE A 49 11.20 10.63 -12.51
N CYS A 50 10.82 10.40 -11.28
CA CYS A 50 11.22 11.24 -10.16
C CYS A 50 12.76 11.18 -9.94
N PRO A 51 13.37 12.19 -9.26
CA PRO A 51 14.83 12.26 -9.06
C PRO A 51 15.41 11.00 -8.41
N GLU A 52 14.68 10.35 -7.51
CA GLU A 52 15.13 9.12 -6.86
C GLU A 52 15.14 7.91 -7.80
N CYS A 53 14.08 7.74 -8.62
CA CYS A 53 14.02 6.62 -9.56
C CYS A 53 14.99 6.78 -10.74
N ARG A 54 15.47 8.00 -10.99
CA ARG A 54 16.58 8.23 -11.95
C ARG A 54 17.93 7.80 -11.37
N LYS A 55 18.12 7.96 -10.06
CA LYS A 55 19.43 7.73 -9.40
C LYS A 55 19.59 6.30 -8.87
N VAL A 56 18.49 5.65 -8.49
CA VAL A 56 18.53 4.35 -7.80
C VAL A 56 17.75 3.32 -8.60
N HIS A 57 18.41 2.23 -8.92
CA HIS A 57 17.74 1.05 -9.46
C HIS A 57 16.78 0.48 -8.42
N ARG A 58 15.54 0.25 -8.82
CA ARG A 58 14.47 -0.34 -7.99
C ARG A 58 14.19 -1.78 -8.42
N GLU A 59 14.08 -2.67 -7.44
CA GLU A 59 13.80 -4.08 -7.69
C GLU A 59 12.33 -4.35 -8.06
N PHE A 60 11.40 -3.50 -7.63
CA PHE A 60 10.03 -3.55 -8.13
C PHE A 60 9.93 -3.02 -9.57
N ASP A 61 8.98 -3.53 -10.35
CA ASP A 61 8.80 -3.16 -11.75
C ASP A 61 8.10 -1.82 -11.90
N ARG A 62 6.90 -1.67 -11.32
CA ARG A 62 6.12 -0.43 -11.28
C ARG A 62 5.27 -0.36 -10.03
N GLY A 63 4.82 0.85 -9.68
CA GLY A 63 3.86 1.02 -8.62
C GLY A 63 3.14 2.36 -8.67
N ARG A 64 2.04 2.43 -7.92
CA ARG A 64 1.16 3.58 -7.86
C ARG A 64 0.57 3.75 -6.46
N GLY A 65 0.20 4.97 -6.12
CA GLY A 65 -0.65 5.27 -4.97
C GLY A 65 -1.85 6.09 -5.39
N VAL A 66 -2.94 5.97 -4.63
CA VAL A 66 -4.19 6.65 -4.96
C VAL A 66 -4.15 8.12 -4.57
N PHE A 67 -3.83 8.43 -3.31
CA PHE A 67 -3.89 9.78 -2.76
C PHE A 67 -2.53 10.28 -2.29
N LEU A 68 -2.38 11.60 -2.21
CA LEU A 68 -1.27 12.19 -1.48
C LEU A 68 -1.43 11.95 0.03
N TYR A 69 -0.34 11.59 0.69
CA TYR A 69 -0.29 11.46 2.15
C TYR A 69 -0.21 12.84 2.80
N ASN A 70 -1.34 13.48 2.94
CA ASN A 70 -1.52 14.76 3.62
C ASN A 70 -2.12 14.59 5.03
N ASN A 71 -2.34 15.69 5.75
CA ASN A 71 -2.88 15.65 7.11
C ASN A 71 -4.25 14.95 7.20
N ARG A 72 -5.13 15.10 6.20
CA ARG A 72 -6.44 14.43 6.17
C ARG A 72 -6.30 12.92 6.05
N MET A 73 -5.52 12.45 5.07
CA MET A 73 -5.28 11.02 4.90
C MET A 73 -4.50 10.42 6.08
N ARG A 74 -3.62 11.20 6.70
CA ARG A 74 -2.94 10.79 7.93
C ARG A 74 -3.94 10.55 9.06
N GLN A 75 -4.87 11.47 9.32
CA GLN A 75 -5.91 11.30 10.35
C GLN A 75 -6.84 10.14 10.02
N SER A 76 -7.29 10.04 8.78
CA SER A 76 -8.09 8.92 8.29
C SER A 76 -7.43 7.56 8.59
N LEU A 77 -6.15 7.40 8.23
CA LEU A 77 -5.38 6.20 8.50
C LEU A 77 -5.11 5.96 10.00
N LEU A 78 -4.99 7.00 10.83
CA LEU A 78 -4.87 6.86 12.27
C LEU A 78 -6.15 6.25 12.86
N HIS A 79 -7.34 6.74 12.47
CA HIS A 79 -8.62 6.17 12.88
C HIS A 79 -8.76 4.71 12.44
N TYR A 80 -8.44 4.42 11.20
CA TYR A 80 -8.42 3.05 10.69
C TYR A 80 -7.50 2.13 11.49
N LYS A 81 -6.31 2.61 11.85
CA LYS A 81 -5.28 1.81 12.52
C LYS A 81 -5.52 1.61 14.02
N TYR A 82 -6.11 2.59 14.71
CA TYR A 82 -6.05 2.65 16.18
C TYR A 82 -7.38 2.95 16.88
N TYR A 83 -8.40 3.42 16.16
CA TYR A 83 -9.66 3.85 16.77
C TYR A 83 -10.87 2.99 16.36
N GLY A 84 -10.61 1.74 15.96
CA GLY A 84 -11.67 0.77 15.67
C GLY A 84 -12.45 0.99 14.37
N SER A 85 -12.07 1.99 13.55
CA SER A 85 -12.79 2.34 12.31
C SER A 85 -12.43 1.42 11.14
N ARG A 86 -12.48 0.10 11.35
CA ARG A 86 -12.11 -0.90 10.33
C ARG A 86 -13.02 -0.85 9.10
N GLU A 87 -14.22 -0.34 9.21
CA GLU A 87 -15.15 -0.10 8.09
C GLU A 87 -14.57 0.86 7.04
N TYR A 88 -13.59 1.72 7.38
CA TYR A 88 -12.92 2.61 6.42
C TYR A 88 -12.16 1.84 5.34
N GLY A 89 -11.77 0.60 5.61
CA GLY A 89 -11.15 -0.30 4.63
C GLY A 89 -12.00 -0.51 3.37
N GLU A 90 -13.33 -0.43 3.49
CA GLU A 90 -14.25 -0.50 2.34
C GLU A 90 -14.06 0.69 1.39
N TYR A 91 -13.99 1.90 1.94
CA TYR A 91 -13.70 3.10 1.15
C TYR A 91 -12.32 3.06 0.50
N TYR A 92 -11.31 2.59 1.23
CA TYR A 92 -9.95 2.51 0.70
C TYR A 92 -9.84 1.52 -0.45
N ALA A 93 -10.44 0.35 -0.29
CA ALA A 93 -10.48 -0.64 -1.37
C ALA A 93 -11.27 -0.15 -2.59
N ALA A 94 -12.44 0.47 -2.37
CA ALA A 94 -13.24 1.08 -3.43
C ALA A 94 -12.44 2.17 -4.18
N SER A 95 -11.68 3.00 -3.45
CA SER A 95 -10.81 4.02 -4.05
C SER A 95 -9.68 3.39 -4.88
N ILE A 96 -9.03 2.33 -4.38
CA ILE A 96 -7.99 1.62 -5.14
C ILE A 96 -8.61 1.02 -6.41
N CYS A 97 -9.74 0.34 -6.32
CA CYS A 97 -10.41 -0.21 -7.50
C CYS A 97 -10.77 0.91 -8.49
N ARG A 98 -11.39 2.00 -8.02
CA ARG A 98 -11.81 3.12 -8.89
C ARG A 98 -10.66 3.76 -9.67
N TYR A 99 -9.51 3.98 -9.03
CA TYR A 99 -8.40 4.74 -9.60
C TYR A 99 -7.26 3.89 -10.15
N MET A 100 -7.13 2.64 -9.73
CA MET A 100 -5.99 1.77 -10.07
C MET A 100 -6.38 0.51 -10.87
N GLU A 101 -7.67 0.20 -11.05
CA GLU A 101 -8.09 -1.01 -11.76
C GLU A 101 -7.45 -1.14 -13.15
N ARG A 102 -7.41 -0.04 -13.92
CA ARG A 102 -6.80 -0.05 -15.26
C ARG A 102 -5.32 -0.44 -15.22
N ASP A 103 -4.57 0.15 -14.29
CA ASP A 103 -3.14 -0.15 -14.12
C ASP A 103 -2.94 -1.59 -13.63
N ILE A 104 -3.71 -2.01 -12.63
CA ILE A 104 -3.63 -3.38 -12.08
C ILE A 104 -3.93 -4.41 -13.17
N ARG A 105 -4.98 -4.21 -13.96
CA ARG A 105 -5.29 -5.14 -15.07
C ARG A 105 -4.22 -5.14 -16.15
N ALA A 106 -3.62 -3.99 -16.48
CA ALA A 106 -2.51 -3.90 -17.42
C ALA A 106 -1.24 -4.61 -16.92
N TRP A 107 -1.01 -4.61 -15.61
CA TRP A 107 0.10 -5.36 -14.99
C TRP A 107 -0.17 -6.85 -14.89
N ASN A 108 -1.44 -7.25 -14.94
CA ASN A 108 -1.91 -8.63 -14.90
C ASN A 108 -1.24 -9.46 -13.78
N PRO A 109 -1.40 -9.09 -12.52
CA PRO A 109 -0.82 -9.86 -11.42
C PRO A 109 -1.59 -11.17 -11.19
N ASP A 110 -0.86 -12.24 -10.91
CA ASP A 110 -1.41 -13.54 -10.56
C ASP A 110 -1.97 -13.55 -9.12
N VAL A 111 -1.32 -12.79 -8.22
CA VAL A 111 -1.68 -12.72 -6.80
C VAL A 111 -1.44 -11.33 -6.22
N ILE A 112 -2.20 -10.99 -5.17
CA ILE A 112 -1.93 -9.82 -4.32
C ILE A 112 -1.29 -10.30 -3.02
N ILE A 113 -0.13 -9.74 -2.67
CA ILE A 113 0.55 -10.02 -1.41
C ILE A 113 0.56 -8.74 -0.55
N PRO A 114 -0.18 -8.72 0.57
CA PRO A 114 -0.13 -7.59 1.49
C PRO A 114 1.21 -7.52 2.21
N VAL A 115 1.72 -6.31 2.46
CA VAL A 115 2.89 -6.12 3.33
C VAL A 115 2.60 -6.67 4.71
N PRO A 116 3.39 -7.65 5.21
CA PRO A 116 3.13 -8.26 6.49
C PRO A 116 3.50 -7.33 7.64
N MET A 117 2.72 -7.42 8.71
CA MET A 117 2.99 -6.71 9.94
C MET A 117 3.77 -7.58 10.92
N TYR A 118 4.61 -6.96 11.75
CA TYR A 118 5.27 -7.68 12.83
C TYR A 118 4.24 -8.25 13.82
N PRO A 119 4.30 -9.53 14.22
CA PRO A 119 3.23 -10.20 14.95
C PRO A 119 2.77 -9.49 16.23
N ARG A 120 3.69 -8.93 17.01
CA ARG A 120 3.34 -8.16 18.21
C ARG A 120 2.48 -6.94 17.88
N LYS A 121 2.82 -6.20 16.82
CA LYS A 121 2.04 -5.04 16.39
C LYS A 121 0.68 -5.43 15.85
N GLN A 122 0.58 -6.58 15.17
CA GLN A 122 -0.68 -7.08 14.69
C GLN A 122 -1.61 -7.44 15.86
N ARG A 123 -1.08 -8.06 16.93
CA ARG A 123 -1.86 -8.33 18.15
C ARG A 123 -2.31 -7.06 18.86
N GLU A 124 -1.43 -6.07 18.99
CA GLU A 124 -1.73 -4.76 19.60
C GLU A 124 -2.81 -3.99 18.81
N ARG A 125 -2.85 -4.14 17.49
CA ARG A 125 -3.77 -3.44 16.59
C ARG A 125 -5.05 -4.23 16.27
N GLY A 126 -5.01 -5.55 16.42
CA GLY A 126 -6.09 -6.46 16.12
C GLY A 126 -6.15 -6.94 14.66
N PHE A 127 -5.51 -6.25 13.70
CA PHE A 127 -5.51 -6.63 12.29
C PHE A 127 -4.32 -6.03 11.52
N ASN A 128 -4.05 -6.56 10.32
CA ASN A 128 -3.10 -5.97 9.37
C ASN A 128 -3.87 -5.14 8.33
N GLN A 129 -3.60 -3.83 8.25
CA GLN A 129 -4.29 -2.89 7.34
C GLN A 129 -4.08 -3.25 5.87
N ALA A 130 -2.83 -3.60 5.53
CA ALA A 130 -2.50 -3.97 4.16
C ALA A 130 -3.27 -5.23 3.75
N ALA A 131 -3.41 -6.20 4.65
CA ALA A 131 -4.18 -7.42 4.41
C ALA A 131 -5.69 -7.12 4.27
N ASP A 132 -6.28 -6.34 5.18
CA ASP A 132 -7.71 -5.97 5.08
C ASP A 132 -8.04 -5.24 3.77
N ILE A 133 -7.16 -4.35 3.30
CA ILE A 133 -7.32 -3.66 2.02
C ILE A 133 -7.12 -4.64 0.86
N ALA A 134 -6.07 -5.47 0.90
CA ALA A 134 -5.76 -6.46 -0.14
C ALA A 134 -6.91 -7.45 -0.35
N ASP A 135 -7.47 -7.99 0.74
CA ASP A 135 -8.61 -8.92 0.68
C ASP A 135 -9.85 -8.31 0.02
N ARG A 136 -10.13 -7.04 0.32
CA ARG A 136 -11.26 -6.31 -0.29
C ARG A 136 -11.01 -6.04 -1.77
N VAL A 137 -9.80 -5.58 -2.12
CA VAL A 137 -9.40 -5.33 -3.53
C VAL A 137 -9.37 -6.64 -4.31
N GLY A 138 -8.80 -7.71 -3.74
CA GLY A 138 -8.74 -9.03 -4.36
C GLY A 138 -10.11 -9.58 -4.69
N ARG A 139 -11.08 -9.47 -3.76
CA ARG A 139 -12.48 -9.85 -4.02
C ARG A 139 -13.11 -9.04 -5.16
N ASN A 140 -12.91 -7.71 -5.16
CA ASN A 140 -13.49 -6.83 -6.17
C ASN A 140 -12.91 -7.08 -7.57
N LEU A 141 -11.60 -7.28 -7.66
CA LEU A 141 -10.89 -7.48 -8.94
C LEU A 141 -10.75 -8.95 -9.34
N LYS A 142 -11.17 -9.89 -8.47
CA LYS A 142 -11.05 -11.34 -8.62
C LYS A 142 -9.59 -11.80 -8.76
N ILE A 143 -8.70 -11.21 -7.96
CA ILE A 143 -7.29 -11.58 -7.88
C ILE A 143 -7.06 -12.30 -6.55
N PRO A 144 -6.46 -13.49 -6.53
CA PRO A 144 -6.17 -14.23 -5.30
C PRO A 144 -5.31 -13.44 -4.31
N VAL A 145 -5.62 -13.59 -3.02
CA VAL A 145 -4.83 -13.03 -1.90
C VAL A 145 -4.44 -14.20 -1.00
N PRO A 146 -3.32 -14.86 -1.26
CA PRO A 146 -2.91 -16.03 -0.49
C PRO A 146 -2.45 -15.63 0.91
N ASP A 147 -2.79 -16.48 1.88
CA ASP A 147 -2.43 -16.27 3.28
C ASP A 147 -0.97 -16.67 3.56
N GLN A 148 -0.31 -15.89 4.43
CA GLN A 148 0.95 -16.25 5.10
C GLN A 148 2.17 -16.60 4.23
N ILE A 149 2.17 -16.27 2.94
CA ILE A 149 3.31 -16.51 2.04
C ILE A 149 4.57 -15.78 2.49
N ILE A 150 4.40 -14.60 3.08
CA ILE A 150 5.51 -13.80 3.56
C ILE A 150 5.25 -13.35 5.00
N ARG A 151 6.28 -13.44 5.86
CA ARG A 151 6.20 -13.05 7.27
C ARG A 151 7.23 -12.00 7.60
N LYS A 152 6.87 -11.07 8.49
CA LYS A 152 7.79 -10.11 9.06
C LYS A 152 8.32 -10.62 10.39
N THR A 153 9.61 -10.98 10.43
CA THR A 153 10.27 -11.60 11.59
C THR A 153 10.93 -10.60 12.53
N LYS A 154 11.32 -9.40 12.02
CA LYS A 154 12.01 -8.38 12.83
C LYS A 154 11.17 -7.11 12.98
N ASN A 155 11.22 -6.50 14.17
CA ASN A 155 10.62 -5.17 14.40
C ASN A 155 11.60 -4.06 14.01
N THR A 156 11.48 -3.54 12.80
CA THR A 156 12.43 -2.58 12.20
C THR A 156 12.30 -1.12 12.67
N ARG A 157 11.32 -0.77 13.54
CA ARG A 157 11.10 0.62 13.97
C ARG A 157 12.03 1.16 15.06
N SER A 158 12.81 0.32 15.76
CA SER A 158 13.56 0.75 16.95
C SER A 158 15.03 1.12 16.71
N GLN A 159 15.49 1.26 15.47
CA GLN A 159 16.92 1.40 15.18
C GLN A 159 17.28 2.82 14.70
N LYS A 160 17.17 3.80 15.62
CA LYS A 160 17.54 5.20 15.35
C LYS A 160 19.04 5.43 15.10
N LYS A 161 19.89 4.43 15.38
CA LYS A 161 21.36 4.54 15.31
C LYS A 161 22.00 3.98 14.03
N LEU A 162 21.20 3.42 13.09
CA LEU A 162 21.74 2.78 11.88
C LEU A 162 21.90 3.75 10.71
N SER A 163 22.96 3.55 9.93
CA SER A 163 23.14 4.18 8.62
C SER A 163 22.03 3.80 7.62
N ALA A 164 21.93 4.52 6.51
CA ALA A 164 20.95 4.22 5.47
C ALA A 164 21.15 2.81 4.87
N ALA A 165 22.38 2.36 4.70
CA ALA A 165 22.74 1.03 4.20
C ALA A 165 22.32 -0.07 5.17
N GLU A 166 22.66 0.07 6.45
CA GLU A 166 22.27 -0.88 7.49
C GLU A 166 20.74 -0.97 7.66
N ARG A 167 20.04 0.16 7.56
CA ARG A 167 18.56 0.17 7.57
C ARG A 167 17.97 -0.60 6.39
N LYS A 168 18.56 -0.47 5.19
CA LYS A 168 18.14 -1.20 3.99
C LYS A 168 18.36 -2.70 4.18
N GLN A 169 19.53 -3.10 4.67
CA GLN A 169 19.87 -4.51 4.93
C GLN A 169 18.95 -5.11 6.00
N ASN A 170 18.78 -4.46 7.14
CA ASN A 170 17.90 -4.92 8.21
C ASN A 170 16.44 -5.08 7.76
N LEU A 171 15.99 -4.23 6.84
CA LEU A 171 14.64 -4.32 6.32
C LEU A 171 14.47 -5.51 5.36
N ARG A 172 15.49 -5.81 4.54
CA ARG A 172 15.52 -7.01 3.69
C ARG A 172 15.45 -8.28 4.51
N GLU A 173 16.24 -8.37 5.57
CA GLU A 173 16.28 -9.50 6.50
C GLU A 173 15.02 -9.61 7.40
N ALA A 174 14.18 -8.56 7.40
CA ALA A 174 12.97 -8.58 8.22
C ALA A 174 11.82 -9.37 7.58
N PHE A 175 11.93 -9.71 6.30
CA PHE A 175 10.91 -10.47 5.59
C PHE A 175 11.44 -11.87 5.28
N GLN A 176 10.63 -12.88 5.55
CA GLN A 176 10.87 -14.28 5.19
C GLN A 176 9.71 -14.77 4.33
N ILE A 177 10.05 -15.41 3.23
CA ILE A 177 9.09 -16.05 2.35
C ILE A 177 9.05 -17.54 2.66
N THR A 178 7.87 -18.13 2.59
CA THR A 178 7.65 -19.55 2.94
C THR A 178 7.48 -20.44 1.72
N GLU A 179 7.27 -19.84 0.55
CA GLU A 179 6.99 -20.57 -0.70
C GLU A 179 7.77 -19.95 -1.86
N ARG A 180 8.00 -20.75 -2.90
CA ARG A 180 8.57 -20.25 -4.16
C ARG A 180 7.50 -19.52 -4.95
N MET A 181 7.95 -18.50 -5.70
CA MET A 181 7.09 -17.62 -6.52
C MET A 181 7.46 -17.69 -8.00
N ASP A 182 7.97 -18.84 -8.46
CA ASP A 182 8.57 -18.97 -9.78
C ASP A 182 7.60 -18.54 -10.91
N GLY A 183 8.05 -17.56 -11.68
CA GLY A 183 7.33 -17.04 -12.84
C GLY A 183 6.12 -16.16 -12.53
N LEU A 184 5.75 -15.98 -11.25
CA LEU A 184 4.57 -15.19 -10.88
C LEU A 184 4.79 -13.68 -11.04
N SER A 185 3.74 -13.01 -11.49
CA SER A 185 3.56 -11.57 -11.45
C SER A 185 2.81 -11.19 -10.16
N ILE A 186 3.43 -10.42 -9.28
CA ILE A 186 2.94 -10.15 -7.93
C ILE A 186 2.58 -8.69 -7.74
N LEU A 187 1.39 -8.43 -7.17
CA LEU A 187 0.99 -7.10 -6.71
C LEU A 187 1.16 -6.99 -5.20
N VAL A 188 2.14 -6.21 -4.76
CA VAL A 188 2.32 -5.87 -3.34
C VAL A 188 1.35 -4.77 -2.93
N MET A 189 0.61 -4.96 -1.81
CA MET A 189 -0.33 -4.00 -1.27
C MET A 189 0.15 -3.43 0.06
N ASP A 190 0.13 -2.09 0.21
CA ASP A 190 0.41 -1.42 1.49
C ASP A 190 -0.50 -0.18 1.66
N ASP A 191 -0.52 0.40 2.85
CA ASP A 191 -1.32 1.60 3.12
C ASP A 191 -0.60 2.90 2.71
N VAL A 192 0.70 3.02 2.93
CA VAL A 192 1.48 4.24 2.63
C VAL A 192 2.86 3.93 2.05
N TYR A 193 3.14 4.50 0.89
CA TYR A 193 4.48 4.56 0.33
C TYR A 193 5.15 5.88 0.73
N THR A 194 6.26 5.82 1.45
CA THR A 194 7.07 7.01 1.81
C THR A 194 8.43 6.97 1.11
N THR A 195 9.44 6.41 1.70
CA THR A 195 10.77 6.23 1.09
C THR A 195 10.83 5.08 0.09
N GLY A 196 9.83 4.22 0.10
CA GLY A 196 9.81 2.99 -0.69
C GLY A 196 10.61 1.83 -0.10
N SER A 197 11.26 2.02 1.04
CA SER A 197 12.14 0.99 1.62
C SER A 197 11.41 -0.32 1.94
N THR A 198 10.15 -0.26 2.37
CA THR A 198 9.33 -1.46 2.63
C THR A 198 9.03 -2.22 1.34
N ILE A 199 8.57 -1.50 0.31
CA ILE A 199 8.25 -2.09 -0.99
C ILE A 199 9.52 -2.65 -1.65
N GLU A 200 10.64 -1.95 -1.54
CA GLU A 200 11.93 -2.41 -2.04
C GLU A 200 12.39 -3.71 -1.38
N ALA A 201 12.23 -3.82 -0.04
CA ALA A 201 12.55 -5.04 0.69
C ALA A 201 11.62 -6.20 0.33
N MET A 202 10.33 -5.93 0.14
CA MET A 202 9.36 -6.92 -0.35
C MET A 202 9.74 -7.40 -1.76
N ALA A 203 10.02 -6.48 -2.68
CA ALA A 203 10.42 -6.82 -4.05
C ALA A 203 11.68 -7.67 -4.07
N HIS A 204 12.68 -7.32 -3.26
CA HIS A 204 13.92 -8.09 -3.13
C HIS A 204 13.67 -9.56 -2.74
N VAL A 205 12.87 -9.77 -1.69
CA VAL A 205 12.57 -11.11 -1.19
C VAL A 205 11.71 -11.90 -2.19
N LEU A 206 10.73 -11.26 -2.82
CA LEU A 206 9.86 -11.89 -3.82
C LEU A 206 10.63 -12.26 -5.10
N LYS A 207 11.47 -11.36 -5.62
CA LYS A 207 12.37 -11.66 -6.77
C LYS A 207 13.35 -12.77 -6.42
N GLY A 208 13.92 -12.77 -5.22
CA GLY A 208 14.78 -13.84 -4.72
C GLY A 208 14.09 -15.19 -4.60
N ALA A 209 12.76 -15.22 -4.45
CA ALA A 209 11.94 -16.43 -4.44
C ALA A 209 11.45 -16.86 -5.84
N GLY A 210 11.86 -16.17 -6.91
CA GLY A 210 11.57 -16.54 -8.29
C GLY A 210 10.45 -15.74 -8.96
N ALA A 211 9.93 -14.68 -8.32
CA ALA A 211 8.90 -13.83 -8.95
C ALA A 211 9.42 -13.18 -10.25
N ASP A 212 8.65 -13.28 -11.32
CA ASP A 212 8.99 -12.65 -12.61
C ASP A 212 8.83 -11.13 -12.54
N ARG A 213 7.67 -10.65 -12.04
CA ARG A 213 7.38 -9.23 -11.90
C ARG A 213 6.84 -8.89 -10.52
N VAL A 214 7.23 -7.72 -10.01
CA VAL A 214 6.73 -7.21 -8.73
C VAL A 214 6.22 -5.79 -8.91
N PHE A 215 4.92 -5.64 -8.81
CA PHE A 215 4.23 -4.35 -8.81
C PHE A 215 3.81 -3.97 -7.40
N PHE A 216 3.46 -2.70 -7.18
CA PHE A 216 2.83 -2.33 -5.92
C PHE A 216 1.71 -1.30 -6.09
N VAL A 217 0.73 -1.37 -5.18
CA VAL A 217 -0.29 -0.33 -5.00
C VAL A 217 -0.36 0.04 -3.52
N THR A 218 -0.44 1.35 -3.27
CA THR A 218 -0.68 1.89 -1.92
C THR A 218 -1.87 2.84 -1.92
N LEU A 219 -2.53 2.98 -0.77
CA LEU A 219 -3.60 3.98 -0.64
C LEU A 219 -3.02 5.40 -0.73
N CYS A 220 -1.86 5.63 -0.12
CA CYS A 220 -1.25 6.95 -0.07
C CYS A 220 0.22 6.96 -0.51
N MET A 221 0.61 8.09 -1.13
CA MET A 221 1.99 8.41 -1.48
C MET A 221 2.47 9.58 -0.62
N GLY A 222 3.57 9.39 0.13
CA GLY A 222 4.25 10.46 0.86
C GLY A 222 5.18 11.27 -0.05
N TRP A 223 5.34 12.56 0.29
CA TRP A 223 6.42 13.40 -0.22
C TRP A 223 7.71 13.11 0.57
N ILE A 224 8.86 13.20 -0.09
CA ILE A 224 10.17 13.27 0.56
C ILE A 224 10.67 14.69 0.46
#